data_1b1dc8221df5065ad545b4ca4e12f06b
#
_entry.id   1b1dc8221df5065ad545b4ca4e12f06b
#
_cell.length_a   1.000
_cell.length_b   1.000
_cell.length_c   1.000
_cell.angle_alpha   90.00
_cell.angle_beta   90.00
_cell.angle_gamma   90.00
#
_symmetry.space_group_name_H-M   'P 1'
#
loop_
_entity.id
_entity.type
_entity.pdbx_description
1 polymer ?
#
loop_
_entity_poly.entity_id
_entity_poly.type
_entity_poly.pdbx_seq_one_letter_code
_entity_poly.pdbx_strand_id
1 'polypeptide(L)'
;DTPSATYKKELLFKLMQAFADKNADYFVADPEVVEKALAEAPTDLDHYTPESLVAFTAAKKALEGVGAETTRAEAKELISSLKAAQEALVYTESYAKEVAEKEAAEKLAKSKVISIDAGRKYFSLDQLKRIVDKASELGYSDLHLLVGNDGMRFVLDDMTLEANGKTYASDDVKAALLEGTKAYYDDPNGQALTQAEMDELIAYATSKGIGLIPAVNSPGHMDAILVAMQKLGIEHPQATFDTVSKTTMDLTNEEAVNFTKALIGKYMDYFKGKSKIFNYGTDEYANDATNAQGWYYLKWYELYGKFADYANSLAAMAREKGLQPMAFNDGIYYNGDTSYGTFDKDIIVSYWTGGWNGYDVASSKLLSELGHQILNTNDAWYYVLGRD
;
A
#
# COMPACT_ATOMS: atom_id res chain seq x y z
N ASP A 1 17.41 1.80 59.41
CA ASP A 1 16.29 0.89 59.19
C ASP A 1 16.83 -0.51 58.90
N THR A 2 16.45 -1.48 59.72
CA THR A 2 16.90 -2.87 59.56
C THR A 2 16.07 -3.53 58.44
N PRO A 3 16.68 -4.10 57.39
CA PRO A 3 15.93 -4.76 56.32
C PRO A 3 14.99 -5.84 56.87
N SER A 4 13.79 -5.94 56.30
CA SER A 4 12.81 -6.96 56.70
C SER A 4 13.36 -8.38 56.50
N ALA A 5 12.83 -9.36 57.27
CA ALA A 5 13.24 -10.76 57.14
C ALA A 5 13.01 -11.30 55.73
N THR A 6 11.96 -10.83 55.06
CA THR A 6 11.65 -11.16 53.64
C THR A 6 12.73 -10.63 52.71
N TYR A 7 13.13 -9.37 52.85
CA TYR A 7 14.20 -8.77 52.01
C TYR A 7 15.53 -9.51 52.19
N LYS A 8 15.86 -9.91 53.42
CA LYS A 8 17.08 -10.69 53.71
C LYS A 8 17.06 -12.06 53.06
N LYS A 9 15.89 -12.73 53.06
CA LYS A 9 15.72 -14.02 52.35
C LYS A 9 15.88 -13.87 50.84
N GLU A 10 15.24 -12.86 50.25
CA GLU A 10 15.35 -12.59 48.84
C GLU A 10 16.78 -12.23 48.41
N LEU A 11 17.47 -11.43 49.20
CA LEU A 11 18.87 -11.10 48.96
C LEU A 11 19.78 -12.32 49.02
N LEU A 12 19.59 -13.16 50.04
CA LEU A 12 20.35 -14.40 50.21
C LEU A 12 20.11 -15.33 49.04
N PHE A 13 18.86 -15.50 48.60
CA PHE A 13 18.51 -16.33 47.44
C PHE A 13 19.19 -15.82 46.16
N LYS A 14 19.14 -14.52 45.91
CA LYS A 14 19.85 -13.91 44.76
C LYS A 14 21.35 -14.11 44.80
N LEU A 15 21.96 -14.02 45.98
CA LEU A 15 23.39 -14.27 46.15
C LEU A 15 23.76 -15.76 45.90
N MET A 16 22.92 -16.67 46.37
CA MET A 16 23.10 -18.10 46.11
C MET A 16 22.97 -18.46 44.65
N GLN A 17 21.99 -17.87 43.94
CA GLN A 17 21.83 -18.01 42.52
C GLN A 17 23.07 -17.45 41.76
N ALA A 18 23.50 -16.24 42.09
CA ALA A 18 24.68 -15.64 41.47
C ALA A 18 25.98 -16.44 41.72
N PHE A 19 26.11 -17.05 42.90
CA PHE A 19 27.23 -17.93 43.19
C PHE A 19 27.19 -19.24 42.39
N ALA A 20 26.00 -19.86 42.29
CA ALA A 20 25.80 -21.06 41.47
C ALA A 20 26.03 -20.79 39.98
N ASP A 21 25.60 -19.62 39.47
CA ASP A 21 25.84 -19.23 38.07
C ASP A 21 27.31 -18.98 37.76
N LYS A 22 28.06 -18.42 38.73
CA LYS A 22 29.50 -18.20 38.62
C LYS A 22 30.32 -19.51 38.66
N ASN A 23 29.76 -20.54 39.30
CA ASN A 23 30.37 -21.87 39.42
C ASN A 23 29.53 -22.92 38.71
N ALA A 24 29.05 -22.57 37.52
CA ALA A 24 28.05 -23.35 36.75
C ALA A 24 28.47 -24.81 36.44
N ASP A 25 29.77 -25.07 36.38
CA ASP A 25 30.32 -26.41 36.15
C ASP A 25 30.17 -27.36 37.36
N TYR A 26 29.94 -26.84 38.56
CA TYR A 26 29.86 -27.61 39.79
C TYR A 26 28.41 -27.72 40.34
N PHE A 27 27.47 -27.04 39.72
CA PHE A 27 26.07 -27.07 40.14
C PHE A 27 25.20 -27.73 39.09
N VAL A 28 24.22 -28.49 39.54
CA VAL A 28 23.25 -29.13 38.65
C VAL A 28 22.33 -28.06 38.03
N ALA A 29 21.80 -28.37 36.88
CA ALA A 29 20.83 -27.53 36.17
C ALA A 29 19.62 -27.23 37.05
N ASP A 30 19.09 -26.00 36.93
CA ASP A 30 17.84 -25.62 37.55
C ASP A 30 16.66 -26.09 36.68
N PRO A 31 15.80 -27.01 37.13
CA PRO A 31 14.70 -27.52 36.34
C PRO A 31 13.72 -26.42 35.87
N GLU A 32 13.46 -25.40 36.71
CA GLU A 32 12.54 -24.31 36.37
C GLU A 32 13.06 -23.50 35.17
N VAL A 33 14.38 -23.30 35.10
CA VAL A 33 15.00 -22.56 33.94
C VAL A 33 14.89 -23.37 32.67
N VAL A 34 15.07 -24.70 32.75
CA VAL A 34 14.96 -25.61 31.61
C VAL A 34 13.49 -25.69 31.13
N GLU A 35 12.55 -25.89 32.05
CA GLU A 35 11.12 -25.95 31.75
C GLU A 35 10.64 -24.65 31.09
N LYS A 36 11.08 -23.51 31.63
CA LYS A 36 10.75 -22.22 31.04
C LYS A 36 11.26 -22.07 29.60
N ALA A 37 12.51 -22.48 29.33
CA ALA A 37 13.09 -22.40 27.99
C ALA A 37 12.35 -23.32 26.99
N LEU A 38 11.90 -24.50 27.44
CA LEU A 38 11.10 -25.42 26.63
C LEU A 38 9.68 -24.88 26.39
N ALA A 39 9.08 -24.22 27.38
CA ALA A 39 7.75 -23.62 27.24
C ALA A 39 7.71 -22.40 26.30
N GLU A 40 8.83 -21.68 26.20
CA GLU A 40 8.99 -20.55 25.26
C GLU A 40 9.25 -21.02 23.82
N ALA A 41 9.52 -22.32 23.59
CA ALA A 41 9.76 -22.85 22.26
C ALA A 41 8.47 -22.99 21.44
N PRO A 42 8.50 -22.71 20.12
CA PRO A 42 7.36 -22.90 19.24
C PRO A 42 6.79 -24.32 19.33
N THR A 43 5.47 -24.43 19.42
CA THR A 43 4.74 -25.71 19.46
C THR A 43 4.07 -26.03 18.14
N ASP A 44 3.65 -25.01 17.37
CA ASP A 44 3.11 -25.16 16.04
C ASP A 44 4.26 -25.06 15.02
N LEU A 45 4.62 -26.19 14.47
CA LEU A 45 5.79 -26.34 13.60
C LEU A 45 5.44 -26.46 12.11
N ASP A 46 4.16 -26.54 11.77
CA ASP A 46 3.68 -26.81 10.41
C ASP A 46 3.98 -25.64 9.44
N HIS A 47 4.29 -24.47 9.99
CA HIS A 47 4.57 -23.25 9.26
C HIS A 47 6.04 -23.03 8.88
N TYR A 48 6.93 -23.94 9.33
CA TYR A 48 8.36 -23.81 9.06
C TYR A 48 8.84 -24.82 8.01
N THR A 49 9.92 -24.49 7.32
CA THR A 49 10.51 -25.38 6.32
C THR A 49 11.12 -26.61 6.99
N PRO A 50 11.02 -27.82 6.36
CA PRO A 50 11.58 -29.04 6.91
C PRO A 50 13.08 -28.91 7.23
N GLU A 51 13.82 -28.18 6.40
CA GLU A 51 15.26 -27.97 6.55
C GLU A 51 15.59 -27.19 7.81
N SER A 52 14.81 -26.13 8.11
CA SER A 52 15.03 -25.30 9.32
C SER A 52 14.62 -26.01 10.60
N LEU A 53 13.66 -26.95 10.52
CA LEU A 53 13.19 -27.74 11.64
C LEU A 53 14.21 -28.78 12.13
N VAL A 54 15.17 -29.22 11.31
CA VAL A 54 16.16 -30.25 11.70
C VAL A 54 16.99 -29.82 12.91
N ALA A 55 17.57 -28.61 12.84
CA ALA A 55 18.40 -28.07 13.92
C ALA A 55 17.57 -27.77 15.17
N PHE A 56 16.37 -27.17 14.97
CA PHE A 56 15.46 -26.87 16.08
C PHE A 56 15.01 -28.12 16.83
N THR A 57 14.58 -29.16 16.12
CA THR A 57 14.13 -30.43 16.74
C THR A 57 15.27 -31.13 17.48
N ALA A 58 16.47 -31.07 16.94
CA ALA A 58 17.66 -31.66 17.58
C ALA A 58 18.01 -30.89 18.88
N ALA A 59 18.02 -29.57 18.83
CA ALA A 59 18.31 -28.72 19.99
C ALA A 59 17.24 -28.87 21.10
N LYS A 60 15.96 -28.89 20.73
CA LYS A 60 14.85 -29.11 21.65
C LYS A 60 14.96 -30.44 22.36
N LYS A 61 15.19 -31.52 21.59
CA LYS A 61 15.37 -32.87 22.13
C LYS A 61 16.58 -32.98 23.07
N ALA A 62 17.68 -32.27 22.76
CA ALA A 62 18.84 -32.23 23.64
C ALA A 62 18.53 -31.56 24.97
N LEU A 63 17.75 -30.45 24.97
CA LEU A 63 17.33 -29.78 26.18
C LEU A 63 16.31 -30.61 27.01
N GLU A 64 15.39 -31.33 26.34
CA GLU A 64 14.47 -32.29 26.99
C GLU A 64 15.19 -33.43 27.69
N GLY A 65 16.42 -33.74 27.27
CA GLY A 65 17.28 -34.76 27.87
C GLY A 65 18.05 -34.31 29.12
N VAL A 66 17.87 -33.06 29.57
CA VAL A 66 18.51 -32.53 30.80
C VAL A 66 18.01 -33.30 32.02
N GLY A 67 18.95 -33.90 32.77
CA GLY A 67 18.65 -34.71 33.95
C GLY A 67 19.40 -34.26 35.17
N ALA A 68 19.31 -35.09 36.26
CA ALA A 68 19.83 -34.75 37.59
C ALA A 68 21.36 -34.59 37.66
N GLU A 69 22.09 -35.07 36.66
CA GLU A 69 23.55 -34.96 36.61
C GLU A 69 24.05 -33.87 35.66
N THR A 70 23.12 -33.24 34.88
CA THR A 70 23.48 -32.16 33.98
C THR A 70 23.88 -30.92 34.75
N THR A 71 25.03 -30.36 34.44
CA THR A 71 25.48 -29.08 35.06
C THR A 71 24.74 -27.88 34.58
N ARG A 72 24.78 -26.78 35.33
CA ARG A 72 24.23 -25.47 34.90
C ARG A 72 24.90 -24.95 33.62
N ALA A 73 26.21 -25.18 33.49
CA ALA A 73 26.96 -24.76 32.29
C ALA A 73 26.42 -25.47 31.05
N GLU A 74 26.29 -26.80 31.14
CA GLU A 74 25.75 -27.63 30.03
C GLU A 74 24.30 -27.21 29.68
N ALA A 75 23.44 -27.04 30.67
CA ALA A 75 22.07 -26.61 30.47
C ALA A 75 22.00 -25.22 29.80
N LYS A 76 22.87 -24.29 30.18
CA LYS A 76 22.96 -22.95 29.58
C LYS A 76 23.38 -23.01 28.12
N GLU A 77 24.31 -23.89 27.75
CA GLU A 77 24.72 -24.11 26.38
C GLU A 77 23.57 -24.72 25.54
N LEU A 78 22.84 -25.69 26.10
CA LEU A 78 21.68 -26.28 25.44
C LEU A 78 20.56 -25.28 25.23
N ILE A 79 20.27 -24.41 26.21
CA ILE A 79 19.29 -23.32 26.09
C ILE A 79 19.74 -22.32 25.02
N SER A 80 21.01 -21.98 24.98
CA SER A 80 21.56 -21.08 23.97
C SER A 80 21.46 -21.69 22.56
N SER A 81 21.71 -22.99 22.44
CA SER A 81 21.59 -23.75 21.19
C SER A 81 20.12 -23.80 20.72
N LEU A 82 19.17 -24.02 21.64
CA LEU A 82 17.76 -23.98 21.29
C LEU A 82 17.33 -22.59 20.80
N LYS A 83 17.74 -21.51 21.47
CA LYS A 83 17.44 -20.15 21.06
C LYS A 83 18.03 -19.82 19.67
N ALA A 84 19.27 -20.18 19.44
CA ALA A 84 19.89 -20.00 18.12
C ALA A 84 19.16 -20.79 17.02
N ALA A 85 18.70 -22.00 17.32
CA ALA A 85 17.93 -22.79 16.38
C ALA A 85 16.51 -22.24 16.16
N GLN A 86 15.89 -21.61 17.18
CA GLN A 86 14.62 -20.89 17.03
C GLN A 86 14.76 -19.65 16.12
N GLU A 87 15.82 -18.87 16.30
CA GLU A 87 16.11 -17.71 15.45
C GLU A 87 16.44 -18.08 14.01
N ALA A 88 16.90 -19.32 13.78
CA ALA A 88 17.19 -19.86 12.46
C ALA A 88 15.99 -20.51 11.77
N LEU A 89 14.82 -20.57 12.41
CA LEU A 89 13.61 -21.11 11.79
C LEU A 89 13.17 -20.24 10.61
N VAL A 90 12.85 -20.88 9.49
CA VAL A 90 12.43 -20.25 8.26
C VAL A 90 10.99 -20.67 7.96
N TYR A 91 10.11 -19.70 7.81
CA TYR A 91 8.73 -19.94 7.39
C TYR A 91 8.66 -20.56 5.99
N THR A 92 7.67 -21.39 5.76
CA THR A 92 7.29 -21.80 4.40
C THR A 92 6.87 -20.57 3.61
N GLU A 93 7.04 -20.59 2.28
CA GLU A 93 6.71 -19.45 1.41
C GLU A 93 5.25 -18.98 1.57
N SER A 94 4.31 -19.95 1.69
CA SER A 94 2.89 -19.66 1.89
C SER A 94 2.62 -18.94 3.20
N TYR A 95 3.24 -19.38 4.30
CA TYR A 95 3.03 -18.78 5.61
C TYR A 95 3.76 -17.45 5.76
N ALA A 96 4.95 -17.32 5.19
CA ALA A 96 5.66 -16.04 5.13
C ALA A 96 4.83 -14.95 4.42
N LYS A 97 4.13 -15.35 3.34
CA LYS A 97 3.20 -14.46 2.63
C LYS A 97 2.01 -14.06 3.52
N GLU A 98 1.40 -15.03 4.20
CA GLU A 98 0.26 -14.77 5.11
C GLU A 98 0.66 -13.83 6.26
N VAL A 99 1.82 -14.05 6.88
CA VAL A 99 2.36 -13.17 7.94
C VAL A 99 2.59 -11.76 7.41
N ALA A 100 3.21 -11.63 6.23
CA ALA A 100 3.47 -10.34 5.62
C ALA A 100 2.16 -9.59 5.27
N GLU A 101 1.15 -10.30 4.76
CA GLU A 101 -0.18 -9.74 4.49
C GLU A 101 -0.86 -9.27 5.79
N LYS A 102 -0.78 -10.05 6.85
CA LYS A 102 -1.33 -9.70 8.17
C LYS A 102 -0.63 -8.48 8.78
N GLU A 103 0.69 -8.44 8.76
CA GLU A 103 1.46 -7.28 9.23
C GLU A 103 1.16 -6.01 8.42
N ALA A 104 1.02 -6.15 7.10
CA ALA A 104 0.63 -5.06 6.22
C ALA A 104 -0.79 -4.55 6.56
N ALA A 105 -1.74 -5.47 6.80
CA ALA A 105 -3.11 -5.14 7.20
C ALA A 105 -3.15 -4.45 8.57
N GLU A 106 -2.40 -4.94 9.56
CA GLU A 106 -2.32 -4.31 10.88
C GLU A 106 -1.69 -2.92 10.82
N LYS A 107 -0.69 -2.73 9.96
CA LYS A 107 -0.08 -1.43 9.71
C LYS A 107 -1.07 -0.47 9.07
N LEU A 108 -1.83 -0.94 8.07
CA LEU A 108 -2.87 -0.15 7.41
C LEU A 108 -3.97 0.27 8.41
N ALA A 109 -4.42 -0.65 9.27
CA ALA A 109 -5.42 -0.37 10.28
C ALA A 109 -4.99 0.72 11.28
N LYS A 110 -3.70 0.96 11.41
CA LYS A 110 -3.11 2.02 12.26
C LYS A 110 -2.70 3.26 11.47
N SER A 111 -2.84 3.24 10.13
CA SER A 111 -2.43 4.35 9.28
C SER A 111 -3.31 5.58 9.50
N LYS A 112 -2.68 6.73 9.64
CA LYS A 112 -3.31 8.04 9.60
C LYS A 112 -2.80 8.75 8.36
N VAL A 113 -3.66 8.91 7.38
CA VAL A 113 -3.29 9.43 6.07
C VAL A 113 -3.83 10.84 5.89
N ILE A 114 -2.96 11.76 5.46
CA ILE A 114 -3.39 13.06 4.95
C ILE A 114 -3.42 12.99 3.42
N SER A 115 -4.51 13.42 2.80
CA SER A 115 -4.68 13.40 1.35
C SER A 115 -4.62 14.80 0.77
N ILE A 116 -3.81 14.97 -0.27
CA ILE A 116 -3.62 16.25 -0.97
C ILE A 116 -3.84 16.03 -2.46
N ASP A 117 -4.79 16.78 -3.02
CA ASP A 117 -5.01 16.84 -4.46
C ASP A 117 -4.03 17.83 -5.10
N ALA A 118 -2.90 17.30 -5.54
CA ALA A 118 -1.86 18.05 -6.25
C ALA A 118 -1.98 17.91 -7.79
N GLY A 119 -3.01 17.23 -8.28
CA GLY A 119 -3.36 17.20 -9.70
C GLY A 119 -4.16 18.42 -10.10
N ARG A 120 -5.20 18.76 -9.32
CA ARG A 120 -6.05 19.92 -9.55
C ARG A 120 -5.36 21.25 -9.22
N LYS A 121 -4.43 21.25 -8.29
CA LYS A 121 -3.66 22.44 -7.91
C LYS A 121 -2.18 22.13 -7.84
N TYR A 122 -1.34 23.01 -8.40
CA TYR A 122 0.10 22.89 -8.24
C TYR A 122 0.54 23.23 -6.81
N PHE A 123 1.34 22.34 -6.25
CA PHE A 123 2.06 22.56 -5.00
C PHE A 123 3.55 22.51 -5.28
N SER A 124 4.29 23.54 -4.90
CA SER A 124 5.75 23.51 -4.98
C SER A 124 6.33 22.52 -3.98
N LEU A 125 7.57 22.07 -4.23
CA LEU A 125 8.31 21.21 -3.31
C LEU A 125 8.33 21.77 -1.87
N ASP A 126 8.54 23.07 -1.71
CA ASP A 126 8.56 23.72 -0.39
C ASP A 126 7.19 23.70 0.30
N GLN A 127 6.12 23.83 -0.46
CA GLN A 127 4.76 23.71 0.10
C GLN A 127 4.49 22.27 0.56
N LEU A 128 4.87 21.28 -0.24
CA LEU A 128 4.72 19.86 0.12
C LEU A 128 5.57 19.47 1.33
N LYS A 129 6.80 19.96 1.43
CA LYS A 129 7.63 19.75 2.62
C LYS A 129 7.00 20.33 3.89
N ARG A 130 6.39 21.52 3.82
CA ARG A 130 5.65 22.07 4.97
C ARG A 130 4.45 21.22 5.36
N ILE A 131 3.77 20.61 4.38
CA ILE A 131 2.68 19.67 4.65
C ILE A 131 3.23 18.40 5.33
N VAL A 132 4.36 17.88 4.88
CA VAL A 132 5.05 16.73 5.49
C VAL A 132 5.45 17.05 6.94
N ASP A 133 6.03 18.22 7.20
CA ASP A 133 6.38 18.64 8.57
C ASP A 133 5.15 18.64 9.47
N LYS A 134 4.05 19.22 8.98
CA LYS A 134 2.80 19.29 9.75
C LYS A 134 2.17 17.92 9.94
N ALA A 135 2.21 17.06 8.94
CA ALA A 135 1.75 15.68 9.03
C ALA A 135 2.54 14.89 10.09
N SER A 136 3.87 15.01 10.07
CA SER A 136 4.76 14.38 11.07
C SER A 136 4.48 14.90 12.49
N GLU A 137 4.36 16.22 12.66
CA GLU A 137 4.06 16.87 13.93
C GLU A 137 2.72 16.40 14.53
N LEU A 138 1.72 16.14 13.69
CA LEU A 138 0.38 15.69 14.07
C LEU A 138 0.26 14.15 14.17
N GLY A 139 1.34 13.41 13.95
CA GLY A 139 1.39 11.96 14.07
C GLY A 139 0.67 11.23 12.94
N TYR A 140 0.65 11.80 11.73
CA TYR A 140 0.26 11.08 10.52
C TYR A 140 1.37 10.09 10.13
N SER A 141 0.97 9.01 9.45
CA SER A 141 1.90 7.99 8.95
C SER A 141 2.23 8.15 7.47
N ASP A 142 1.29 8.69 6.69
CA ASP A 142 1.40 8.72 5.24
C ASP A 142 0.81 10.02 4.65
N LEU A 143 1.39 10.44 3.53
CA LEU A 143 0.89 11.47 2.63
C LEU A 143 0.36 10.80 1.36
N HIS A 144 -0.95 10.82 1.15
CA HIS A 144 -1.59 10.44 -0.10
C HIS A 144 -1.58 11.66 -1.03
N LEU A 145 -0.81 11.57 -2.10
CA LEU A 145 -0.54 12.67 -3.01
C LEU A 145 -1.07 12.36 -4.41
N LEU A 146 -2.17 12.98 -4.80
CA LEU A 146 -2.74 12.86 -6.13
C LEU A 146 -1.96 13.77 -7.08
N VAL A 147 -1.05 13.22 -7.86
CA VAL A 147 -0.24 13.98 -8.84
C VAL A 147 -0.85 13.95 -10.24
N GLY A 148 -1.72 12.96 -10.50
CA GLY A 148 -2.55 12.84 -11.70
C GLY A 148 -4.01 12.74 -11.28
N ASN A 149 -4.75 13.87 -11.32
CA ASN A 149 -6.16 13.99 -11.02
C ASN A 149 -6.67 15.22 -11.74
N ASP A 150 -7.40 15.05 -12.84
CA ASP A 150 -7.70 16.01 -13.87
C ASP A 150 -6.42 16.59 -14.53
N GLY A 151 -5.63 17.37 -13.82
CA GLY A 151 -4.29 17.78 -14.27
C GLY A 151 -3.24 16.71 -13.99
N MET A 152 -2.13 16.77 -14.72
CA MET A 152 -0.97 15.90 -14.54
C MET A 152 0.23 16.73 -14.10
N ARG A 153 0.52 16.73 -12.78
CA ARG A 153 1.46 17.67 -12.17
C ARG A 153 2.72 17.02 -11.59
N PHE A 154 3.07 15.89 -12.14
CA PHE A 154 4.36 15.25 -11.93
C PHE A 154 4.82 14.62 -13.23
N VAL A 155 6.01 14.98 -13.68
CA VAL A 155 6.56 14.51 -14.96
C VAL A 155 7.94 13.92 -14.73
N LEU A 156 8.15 12.69 -15.22
CA LEU A 156 9.43 11.99 -15.14
C LEU A 156 10.44 12.55 -16.14
N ASP A 157 11.72 12.36 -15.86
CA ASP A 157 12.80 12.76 -16.77
C ASP A 157 12.72 12.03 -18.13
N ASP A 158 12.38 10.75 -18.10
CA ASP A 158 12.05 9.98 -19.29
C ASP A 158 10.56 9.58 -19.26
N MET A 159 9.79 10.13 -20.21
CA MET A 159 8.37 9.81 -20.43
C MET A 159 8.15 8.99 -21.70
N THR A 160 9.18 8.34 -22.24
CA THR A 160 9.00 7.43 -23.38
C THR A 160 8.00 6.34 -23.03
N LEU A 161 6.99 6.12 -23.88
CA LEU A 161 5.97 5.09 -23.71
C LEU A 161 5.97 4.14 -24.90
N GLU A 162 5.85 2.86 -24.61
CA GLU A 162 5.64 1.80 -25.60
C GLU A 162 4.20 1.33 -25.51
N ALA A 163 3.38 1.65 -26.50
CA ALA A 163 1.98 1.21 -26.57
C ALA A 163 1.51 1.18 -28.02
N ASN A 164 0.48 0.38 -28.31
CA ASN A 164 -0.16 0.33 -29.63
C ASN A 164 0.81 -0.02 -30.76
N GLY A 165 1.85 -0.78 -30.47
CA GLY A 165 2.88 -1.16 -31.46
C GLY A 165 3.78 -0.01 -31.91
N LYS A 166 3.80 1.11 -31.18
CA LYS A 166 4.65 2.27 -31.46
C LYS A 166 5.28 2.84 -30.20
N THR A 167 6.37 3.60 -30.40
CA THR A 167 7.05 4.38 -29.37
C THR A 167 6.53 5.82 -29.41
N TYR A 168 6.05 6.31 -28.27
CA TYR A 168 5.77 7.73 -28.05
C TYR A 168 7.00 8.37 -27.43
N ALA A 169 7.59 9.35 -28.11
CA ALA A 169 8.84 9.96 -27.64
C ALA A 169 8.64 10.76 -26.33
N SER A 170 9.63 10.71 -25.44
CA SER A 170 9.58 11.33 -24.12
C SER A 170 9.18 12.81 -24.16
N ASP A 171 9.80 13.60 -25.04
CA ASP A 171 9.55 15.04 -25.09
C ASP A 171 8.15 15.35 -25.62
N ASP A 172 7.64 14.55 -26.55
CA ASP A 172 6.28 14.69 -27.08
C ASP A 172 5.25 14.36 -26.00
N VAL A 173 5.45 13.29 -25.23
CA VAL A 173 4.57 12.91 -24.10
C VAL A 173 4.58 13.99 -23.01
N LYS A 174 5.76 14.49 -22.62
CA LYS A 174 5.89 15.59 -21.65
C LYS A 174 5.13 16.83 -22.10
N ALA A 175 5.39 17.27 -23.32
CA ALA A 175 4.75 18.46 -23.88
C ALA A 175 3.23 18.31 -23.94
N ALA A 176 2.74 17.16 -24.38
CA ALA A 176 1.32 16.88 -24.47
C ALA A 176 0.61 16.87 -23.10
N LEU A 177 1.22 16.25 -22.08
CA LEU A 177 0.68 16.23 -20.71
C LEU A 177 0.65 17.63 -20.07
N LEU A 178 1.72 18.40 -20.23
CA LEU A 178 1.77 19.77 -19.69
C LEU A 178 0.76 20.69 -20.40
N GLU A 179 0.56 20.51 -21.70
CA GLU A 179 -0.45 21.27 -22.42
C GLU A 179 -1.88 20.88 -21.99
N GLY A 180 -2.13 19.60 -21.76
CA GLY A 180 -3.40 19.13 -21.18
C GLY A 180 -3.65 19.69 -19.80
N THR A 181 -2.63 19.81 -18.96
CA THR A 181 -2.71 20.43 -17.63
C THR A 181 -3.04 21.91 -17.71
N LYS A 182 -2.43 22.65 -18.65
CA LYS A 182 -2.79 24.07 -18.92
C LYS A 182 -4.24 24.23 -19.35
N ALA A 183 -4.70 23.36 -20.23
CA ALA A 183 -6.07 23.42 -20.75
C ALA A 183 -7.12 23.18 -19.66
N TYR A 184 -6.81 22.36 -18.67
CA TYR A 184 -7.75 22.03 -17.59
C TYR A 184 -8.09 23.23 -16.69
N TYR A 185 -7.09 24.02 -16.27
CA TYR A 185 -7.28 25.08 -15.28
C TYR A 185 -6.98 26.49 -15.78
N ASP A 186 -6.85 26.68 -17.08
CA ASP A 186 -6.26 27.90 -17.63
C ASP A 186 -4.92 28.26 -16.95
N ASP A 187 -4.19 27.22 -16.49
CA ASP A 187 -2.88 27.41 -15.90
C ASP A 187 -1.87 27.74 -17.00
N PRO A 188 -1.50 29.00 -17.18
CA PRO A 188 -0.68 29.43 -18.31
C PRO A 188 0.71 28.80 -18.29
N ASN A 189 1.14 28.31 -17.14
CA ASN A 189 2.48 27.75 -16.94
C ASN A 189 2.50 26.23 -17.07
N GLY A 190 1.34 25.53 -16.84
CA GLY A 190 1.27 24.07 -16.81
C GLY A 190 2.27 23.46 -15.83
N GLN A 191 2.34 24.05 -14.62
CA GLN A 191 3.35 23.67 -13.63
C GLN A 191 3.19 22.22 -13.18
N ALA A 192 4.30 21.50 -13.10
CA ALA A 192 4.39 20.14 -12.58
C ALA A 192 5.69 19.98 -11.80
N LEU A 193 5.70 19.06 -10.85
CA LEU A 193 6.93 18.63 -10.17
C LEU A 193 7.81 17.89 -11.17
N THR A 194 9.10 18.15 -11.07
CA THR A 194 10.14 17.36 -11.74
C THR A 194 10.43 16.07 -10.99
N GLN A 195 11.09 15.13 -11.64
CA GLN A 195 11.52 13.89 -10.98
C GLN A 195 12.48 14.17 -9.82
N ALA A 196 13.41 15.12 -9.98
CA ALA A 196 14.34 15.52 -8.92
C ALA A 196 13.60 16.09 -7.69
N GLU A 197 12.58 16.91 -7.89
CA GLU A 197 11.76 17.45 -6.80
C GLU A 197 10.96 16.35 -6.09
N MET A 198 10.45 15.38 -6.83
CA MET A 198 9.75 14.24 -6.24
C MET A 198 10.71 13.32 -5.47
N ASP A 199 11.90 13.04 -5.99
CA ASP A 199 12.92 12.27 -5.27
C ASP A 199 13.33 12.96 -3.95
N GLU A 200 13.46 14.28 -3.97
CA GLU A 200 13.74 15.08 -2.78
C GLU A 200 12.57 15.06 -1.79
N LEU A 201 11.34 15.16 -2.26
CA LEU A 201 10.14 15.07 -1.41
C LEU A 201 10.05 13.70 -0.72
N ILE A 202 10.27 12.61 -1.47
CA ILE A 202 10.25 11.25 -0.93
C ILE A 202 11.31 11.06 0.15
N ALA A 203 12.55 11.49 -0.12
CA ALA A 203 13.63 11.43 0.86
C ALA A 203 13.31 12.26 2.12
N TYR A 204 12.77 13.46 1.94
CA TYR A 204 12.36 14.34 3.03
C TYR A 204 11.24 13.72 3.86
N ALA A 205 10.16 13.23 3.24
CA ALA A 205 9.05 12.57 3.92
C ALA A 205 9.52 11.35 4.72
N THR A 206 10.37 10.51 4.11
CA THR A 206 10.98 9.35 4.79
C THR A 206 11.77 9.76 6.02
N SER A 207 12.56 10.84 5.94
CA SER A 207 13.33 11.36 7.09
C SER A 207 12.44 11.84 8.26
N LYS A 208 11.19 12.18 7.96
CA LYS A 208 10.17 12.59 8.93
C LYS A 208 9.24 11.43 9.39
N GLY A 209 9.50 10.21 8.92
CA GLY A 209 8.68 9.04 9.21
C GLY A 209 7.34 9.01 8.47
N ILE A 210 7.20 9.81 7.40
CA ILE A 210 6.00 9.87 6.56
C ILE A 210 6.21 9.04 5.29
N GLY A 211 5.33 8.06 5.05
CA GLY A 211 5.26 7.35 3.77
C GLY A 211 4.57 8.19 2.70
N LEU A 212 4.86 7.90 1.42
CA LEU A 212 4.14 8.50 0.30
C LEU A 212 3.23 7.46 -0.35
N ILE A 213 1.97 7.83 -0.60
CA ILE A 213 1.02 7.08 -1.41
C ILE A 213 0.72 7.93 -2.65
N PRO A 214 1.37 7.68 -3.79
CA PRO A 214 1.10 8.44 -5.01
C PRO A 214 -0.23 8.02 -5.63
N ALA A 215 -0.89 8.96 -6.32
CA ALA A 215 -2.06 8.65 -7.13
C ALA A 215 -1.96 9.25 -8.52
N VAL A 216 -2.28 8.42 -9.53
CA VAL A 216 -2.55 8.82 -10.91
C VAL A 216 -3.88 8.22 -11.31
N ASN A 217 -4.89 9.07 -11.44
CA ASN A 217 -6.28 8.65 -11.61
C ASN A 217 -6.59 8.19 -13.04
N SER A 218 -7.40 7.14 -13.13
CA SER A 218 -8.02 6.61 -14.36
C SER A 218 -9.11 5.58 -14.00
N PRO A 219 -10.11 5.32 -14.85
CA PRO A 219 -10.36 5.89 -16.17
C PRO A 219 -11.09 7.24 -16.14
N GLY A 220 -11.45 7.76 -14.95
CA GLY A 220 -11.98 9.10 -14.72
C GLY A 220 -10.88 10.09 -14.35
N HIS A 221 -11.22 11.37 -14.21
CA HIS A 221 -10.31 12.47 -13.84
C HIS A 221 -9.02 12.53 -14.67
N MET A 222 -9.15 12.30 -15.97
CA MET A 222 -8.04 12.16 -16.92
C MET A 222 -7.91 13.36 -17.88
N ASP A 223 -8.46 14.52 -17.57
CA ASP A 223 -8.54 15.67 -18.49
C ASP A 223 -7.22 15.95 -19.23
N ALA A 224 -6.13 16.10 -18.48
CA ALA A 224 -4.82 16.36 -19.06
C ALA A 224 -4.32 15.17 -19.92
N ILE A 225 -4.58 13.95 -19.49
CA ILE A 225 -4.16 12.74 -20.19
C ILE A 225 -4.96 12.55 -21.48
N LEU A 226 -6.27 12.83 -21.47
CA LEU A 226 -7.12 12.75 -22.66
C LEU A 226 -6.70 13.76 -23.72
N VAL A 227 -6.40 15.00 -23.33
CA VAL A 227 -5.84 16.01 -24.24
C VAL A 227 -4.50 15.56 -24.80
N ALA A 228 -3.64 14.98 -23.94
CA ALA A 228 -2.34 14.46 -24.37
C ALA A 228 -2.50 13.32 -25.39
N MET A 229 -3.41 12.39 -25.17
CA MET A 229 -3.72 11.31 -26.13
C MET A 229 -4.09 11.85 -27.51
N GLN A 230 -5.00 12.82 -27.57
CA GLN A 230 -5.41 13.45 -28.82
C GLN A 230 -4.23 14.12 -29.55
N LYS A 231 -3.38 14.82 -28.80
CA LYS A 231 -2.17 15.45 -29.33
C LYS A 231 -1.16 14.44 -29.88
N LEU A 232 -1.11 13.26 -29.29
CA LEU A 232 -0.24 12.15 -29.69
C LEU A 232 -0.86 11.26 -30.77
N GLY A 233 -2.04 11.65 -31.30
CA GLY A 233 -2.69 11.01 -32.42
C GLY A 233 -3.57 9.82 -32.04
N ILE A 234 -4.00 9.69 -30.80
CA ILE A 234 -5.03 8.74 -30.39
C ILE A 234 -6.38 9.39 -30.62
N GLU A 235 -7.17 8.82 -31.50
CA GLU A 235 -8.46 9.36 -31.91
C GLU A 235 -9.55 8.94 -30.90
N HIS A 236 -10.45 9.87 -30.60
CA HIS A 236 -11.65 9.63 -29.76
C HIS A 236 -11.38 8.88 -28.44
N PRO A 237 -10.41 9.34 -27.60
CA PRO A 237 -10.08 8.63 -26.37
C PRO A 237 -11.14 8.79 -25.27
N GLN A 238 -12.11 9.70 -25.43
CA GLN A 238 -13.10 10.05 -24.40
C GLN A 238 -14.33 9.16 -24.45
N ALA A 239 -14.84 8.80 -23.29
CA ALA A 239 -16.17 8.21 -23.15
C ALA A 239 -17.24 9.14 -23.73
N THR A 240 -18.17 8.56 -24.50
CA THR A 240 -19.25 9.30 -25.15
C THR A 240 -20.55 8.60 -24.86
N PHE A 241 -21.45 9.33 -24.19
CA PHE A 241 -22.82 8.89 -23.89
C PHE A 241 -23.81 9.95 -24.40
N ASP A 242 -24.39 10.79 -23.55
CA ASP A 242 -25.23 11.91 -23.97
C ASP A 242 -24.39 13.01 -24.61
N THR A 243 -23.19 13.21 -24.08
CA THR A 243 -22.15 14.10 -24.60
C THR A 243 -20.78 13.44 -24.55
N VAL A 244 -19.77 14.07 -25.13
CA VAL A 244 -18.38 13.63 -25.02
C VAL A 244 -17.83 14.03 -23.66
N SER A 245 -17.32 13.07 -22.89
CA SER A 245 -16.67 13.34 -21.63
C SER A 245 -15.39 14.17 -21.81
N LYS A 246 -15.13 15.07 -20.87
CA LYS A 246 -13.84 15.77 -20.77
C LYS A 246 -12.89 15.10 -19.81
N THR A 247 -13.41 14.22 -18.94
CA THR A 247 -12.69 13.69 -17.79
C THR A 247 -12.45 12.18 -17.88
N THR A 248 -13.22 11.46 -18.71
CA THR A 248 -13.25 10.00 -18.65
C THR A 248 -12.88 9.36 -19.98
N MET A 249 -12.02 8.34 -19.89
CA MET A 249 -11.58 7.55 -21.03
C MET A 249 -12.65 6.54 -21.46
N ASP A 250 -12.76 6.33 -22.78
CA ASP A 250 -13.55 5.25 -23.35
C ASP A 250 -12.85 3.89 -23.16
N LEU A 251 -13.44 3.04 -22.33
CA LEU A 251 -12.91 1.70 -22.05
C LEU A 251 -13.06 0.72 -23.24
N THR A 252 -13.75 1.12 -24.30
CA THR A 252 -13.83 0.34 -25.55
C THR A 252 -12.76 0.73 -26.55
N ASN A 253 -12.08 1.87 -26.35
CA ASN A 253 -10.97 2.33 -27.17
C ASN A 253 -9.66 1.67 -26.71
N GLU A 254 -9.26 0.60 -27.38
CA GLU A 254 -8.06 -0.16 -27.02
C GLU A 254 -6.78 0.68 -27.05
N GLU A 255 -6.67 1.64 -28.01
CA GLU A 255 -5.49 2.50 -28.09
C GLU A 255 -5.37 3.41 -26.86
N ALA A 256 -6.49 3.99 -26.41
CA ALA A 256 -6.53 4.82 -25.21
C ALA A 256 -6.23 4.00 -23.95
N VAL A 257 -6.82 2.81 -23.84
CA VAL A 257 -6.58 1.89 -22.71
C VAL A 257 -5.12 1.47 -22.63
N ASN A 258 -4.52 1.07 -23.76
CA ASN A 258 -3.12 0.64 -23.80
C ASN A 258 -2.16 1.78 -23.48
N PHE A 259 -2.42 2.98 -24.00
CA PHE A 259 -1.63 4.17 -23.68
C PHE A 259 -1.69 4.48 -22.19
N THR A 260 -2.89 4.48 -21.61
CA THR A 260 -3.08 4.76 -20.18
C THR A 260 -2.38 3.73 -19.29
N LYS A 261 -2.48 2.44 -19.64
CA LYS A 261 -1.75 1.39 -18.91
C LYS A 261 -0.24 1.56 -19.00
N ALA A 262 0.29 1.92 -20.16
CA ALA A 262 1.72 2.20 -20.31
C ALA A 262 2.15 3.40 -19.48
N LEU A 263 1.35 4.47 -19.47
CA LEU A 263 1.62 5.68 -18.67
C LEU A 263 1.61 5.37 -17.16
N ILE A 264 0.54 4.75 -16.66
CA ILE A 264 0.42 4.39 -15.24
C ILE A 264 1.51 3.39 -14.85
N GLY A 265 1.77 2.39 -15.70
CA GLY A 265 2.85 1.43 -15.49
C GLY A 265 4.22 2.10 -15.33
N LYS A 266 4.49 3.16 -16.08
CA LYS A 266 5.72 3.94 -15.96
C LYS A 266 5.82 4.67 -14.60
N TYR A 267 4.73 5.23 -14.11
CA TYR A 267 4.69 5.82 -12.76
C TYR A 267 4.83 4.76 -11.68
N MET A 268 4.20 3.60 -11.82
CA MET A 268 4.40 2.47 -10.90
C MET A 268 5.86 2.01 -10.86
N ASP A 269 6.56 1.97 -12.02
CA ASP A 269 7.99 1.66 -12.09
C ASP A 269 8.84 2.69 -11.34
N TYR A 270 8.52 3.96 -11.49
CA TYR A 270 9.21 5.03 -10.76
C TYR A 270 9.02 4.91 -9.24
N PHE A 271 7.80 4.59 -8.78
CA PHE A 271 7.50 4.48 -7.35
C PHE A 271 7.85 3.12 -6.74
N LYS A 272 8.21 2.13 -7.55
CA LYS A 272 8.71 0.83 -7.07
C LYS A 272 9.87 1.00 -6.10
N GLY A 273 9.74 0.44 -4.88
CA GLY A 273 10.72 0.58 -3.81
C GLY A 273 10.76 1.94 -3.10
N LYS A 274 10.02 2.94 -3.60
CA LYS A 274 9.88 4.28 -3.01
C LYS A 274 8.54 4.44 -2.28
N SER A 275 7.51 3.72 -2.70
CA SER A 275 6.21 3.64 -2.05
C SER A 275 5.82 2.19 -1.81
N LYS A 276 4.89 1.97 -0.89
CA LYS A 276 4.27 0.65 -0.65
C LYS A 276 2.95 0.49 -1.38
N ILE A 277 2.24 1.58 -1.60
CA ILE A 277 0.89 1.60 -2.16
C ILE A 277 0.89 2.53 -3.37
N PHE A 278 0.15 2.17 -4.42
CA PHE A 278 -0.12 3.04 -5.55
C PHE A 278 -1.63 3.13 -5.78
N ASN A 279 -2.18 4.34 -5.78
CA ASN A 279 -3.58 4.59 -6.08
C ASN A 279 -3.73 4.93 -7.58
N TYR A 280 -4.50 4.12 -8.29
CA TYR A 280 -4.81 4.36 -9.71
C TYR A 280 -6.22 4.94 -9.95
N GLY A 281 -6.90 5.38 -8.86
CA GLY A 281 -8.13 6.16 -8.94
C GLY A 281 -9.39 5.31 -9.04
N THR A 282 -10.08 5.38 -10.16
CA THR A 282 -11.31 4.69 -10.56
C THR A 282 -12.62 5.35 -10.12
N ASP A 283 -12.59 6.57 -9.62
CA ASP A 283 -13.79 7.30 -9.19
C ASP A 283 -14.48 8.05 -10.35
N GLU A 284 -15.75 8.35 -10.14
CA GLU A 284 -16.60 9.25 -10.92
C GLU A 284 -16.62 9.02 -12.43
N TYR A 285 -16.73 7.75 -12.87
CA TYR A 285 -16.73 7.41 -14.28
C TYR A 285 -17.83 8.14 -15.06
N ALA A 286 -17.40 8.96 -16.04
CA ALA A 286 -18.24 9.68 -17.01
C ALA A 286 -19.38 10.52 -16.42
N ASN A 287 -19.23 11.03 -15.19
CA ASN A 287 -20.25 11.88 -14.55
C ASN A 287 -20.56 13.17 -15.31
N ASP A 288 -19.64 13.64 -16.14
CA ASP A 288 -19.80 14.83 -16.98
C ASP A 288 -20.47 14.59 -18.34
N ALA A 289 -20.64 13.32 -18.73
CA ALA A 289 -21.09 12.93 -20.06
C ALA A 289 -22.51 12.37 -20.10
N THR A 290 -23.18 12.25 -18.95
CA THR A 290 -24.50 11.63 -18.84
C THR A 290 -25.43 12.42 -17.94
N ASN A 291 -26.75 12.25 -18.17
CA ASN A 291 -27.78 12.73 -17.24
C ASN A 291 -28.07 11.76 -16.09
N ALA A 292 -27.50 10.55 -16.16
CA ALA A 292 -27.47 9.55 -15.09
C ALA A 292 -26.00 9.23 -14.76
N GLN A 293 -25.79 8.47 -13.71
CA GLN A 293 -24.42 8.05 -13.35
C GLN A 293 -23.79 7.23 -14.47
N GLY A 294 -22.54 7.50 -14.83
CA GLY A 294 -21.82 6.76 -15.87
C GLY A 294 -21.74 5.26 -15.63
N TRP A 295 -21.76 4.84 -14.35
CA TRP A 295 -21.85 3.44 -13.95
C TRP A 295 -23.12 2.74 -14.44
N TYR A 296 -24.28 3.40 -14.46
CA TYR A 296 -25.51 2.87 -15.03
C TYR A 296 -25.38 2.67 -16.54
N TYR A 297 -24.77 3.61 -17.24
CA TYR A 297 -24.54 3.46 -18.69
C TYR A 297 -23.63 2.26 -18.98
N LEU A 298 -22.55 2.07 -18.20
CA LEU A 298 -21.71 0.88 -18.33
C LEU A 298 -22.51 -0.42 -18.14
N LYS A 299 -23.44 -0.45 -17.18
CA LYS A 299 -24.32 -1.61 -16.97
C LYS A 299 -25.31 -1.80 -18.09
N TRP A 300 -25.97 -0.75 -18.52
CA TRP A 300 -26.99 -0.82 -19.61
C TRP A 300 -26.40 -1.25 -20.96
N TYR A 301 -25.16 -0.87 -21.26
CA TYR A 301 -24.47 -1.26 -22.47
C TYR A 301 -23.57 -2.50 -22.30
N GLU A 302 -23.71 -3.21 -21.16
CA GLU A 302 -22.95 -4.43 -20.83
C GLU A 302 -21.40 -4.20 -20.85
N LEU A 303 -20.98 -2.98 -20.54
CA LEU A 303 -19.56 -2.58 -20.54
C LEU A 303 -18.93 -2.55 -19.14
N TYR A 304 -19.71 -2.77 -18.07
CA TYR A 304 -19.19 -2.70 -16.72
C TYR A 304 -18.11 -3.76 -16.44
N GLY A 305 -18.22 -4.93 -17.08
CA GLY A 305 -17.17 -5.95 -17.04
C GLY A 305 -15.82 -5.44 -17.56
N LYS A 306 -15.78 -4.57 -18.58
CA LYS A 306 -14.54 -3.93 -19.06
C LYS A 306 -13.93 -3.01 -17.99
N PHE A 307 -14.74 -2.34 -17.19
CA PHE A 307 -14.26 -1.54 -16.08
C PHE A 307 -13.62 -2.43 -14.99
N ALA A 308 -14.26 -3.53 -14.61
CA ALA A 308 -13.72 -4.49 -13.65
C ALA A 308 -12.39 -5.09 -14.17
N ASP A 309 -12.35 -5.51 -15.44
CA ASP A 309 -11.13 -6.03 -16.09
C ASP A 309 -10.00 -4.99 -16.10
N TYR A 310 -10.34 -3.73 -16.39
CA TYR A 310 -9.39 -2.63 -16.37
C TYR A 310 -8.81 -2.41 -14.98
N ALA A 311 -9.66 -2.27 -13.96
CA ALA A 311 -9.24 -2.10 -12.57
C ALA A 311 -8.37 -3.28 -12.08
N ASN A 312 -8.78 -4.52 -12.37
CA ASN A 312 -8.02 -5.72 -12.04
C ASN A 312 -6.67 -5.78 -12.76
N SER A 313 -6.61 -5.33 -14.02
CA SER A 313 -5.34 -5.31 -14.76
C SER A 313 -4.33 -4.33 -14.16
N LEU A 314 -4.78 -3.17 -13.66
CA LEU A 314 -3.92 -2.22 -12.95
C LEU A 314 -3.50 -2.75 -11.58
N ALA A 315 -4.41 -3.46 -10.87
CA ALA A 315 -4.07 -4.14 -9.62
C ALA A 315 -2.97 -5.19 -9.82
N ALA A 316 -3.10 -6.03 -10.85
CA ALA A 316 -2.08 -7.01 -11.19
C ALA A 316 -0.73 -6.34 -11.53
N MET A 317 -0.75 -5.28 -12.35
CA MET A 317 0.44 -4.50 -12.70
C MET A 317 1.12 -3.90 -11.47
N ALA A 318 0.37 -3.36 -10.52
CA ALA A 318 0.92 -2.82 -9.27
C ALA A 318 1.63 -3.92 -8.47
N ARG A 319 1.00 -5.10 -8.30
CA ARG A 319 1.60 -6.24 -7.58
C ARG A 319 2.87 -6.75 -8.24
N GLU A 320 2.89 -6.89 -9.56
CA GLU A 320 4.10 -7.29 -10.30
C GLU A 320 5.29 -6.35 -10.05
N LYS A 321 5.00 -5.10 -9.74
CA LYS A 321 6.00 -4.09 -9.41
C LYS A 321 6.27 -3.98 -7.90
N GLY A 322 5.65 -4.83 -7.07
CA GLY A 322 5.81 -4.84 -5.61
C GLY A 322 5.09 -3.71 -4.90
N LEU A 323 4.04 -3.15 -5.52
CA LEU A 323 3.17 -2.13 -4.96
C LEU A 323 1.81 -2.74 -4.58
N GLN A 324 1.25 -2.35 -3.45
CA GLN A 324 -0.15 -2.66 -3.14
C GLN A 324 -1.07 -1.78 -3.99
N PRO A 325 -2.04 -2.37 -4.71
CA PRO A 325 -3.00 -1.60 -5.47
C PRO A 325 -4.00 -0.89 -4.56
N MET A 326 -4.32 0.36 -4.85
CA MET A 326 -5.39 1.11 -4.20
C MET A 326 -6.28 1.76 -5.27
N ALA A 327 -7.59 1.81 -5.02
CA ALA A 327 -8.56 2.46 -5.87
C ALA A 327 -9.68 3.09 -5.03
N PHE A 328 -10.38 4.08 -5.58
CA PHE A 328 -11.56 4.69 -4.94
C PHE A 328 -12.78 3.78 -5.04
N ASN A 329 -13.73 3.94 -4.11
CA ASN A 329 -14.77 2.93 -3.88
C ASN A 329 -15.96 2.96 -4.82
N ASP A 330 -16.32 4.08 -5.38
CA ASP A 330 -17.64 4.29 -5.97
C ASP A 330 -17.95 3.40 -7.18
N GLY A 331 -16.94 3.06 -8.00
CA GLY A 331 -17.07 2.10 -9.10
C GLY A 331 -16.93 0.64 -8.69
N ILE A 332 -16.33 0.35 -7.54
CA ILE A 332 -16.08 -1.03 -7.09
C ILE A 332 -17.37 -1.63 -6.54
N TYR A 333 -17.92 -2.63 -7.25
CA TYR A 333 -19.25 -3.19 -6.97
C TYR A 333 -20.33 -2.12 -6.87
N TYR A 334 -20.36 -1.22 -7.86
CA TYR A 334 -21.30 -0.11 -7.90
C TYR A 334 -22.73 -0.55 -7.57
N ASN A 335 -23.37 0.18 -6.68
CA ASN A 335 -24.71 -0.13 -6.17
C ASN A 335 -24.79 -1.46 -5.38
N GLY A 336 -23.67 -1.98 -4.88
CA GLY A 336 -23.60 -3.26 -4.18
C GLY A 336 -23.84 -4.48 -5.07
N ASP A 337 -23.80 -4.30 -6.38
CA ASP A 337 -24.12 -5.35 -7.35
C ASP A 337 -22.85 -6.14 -7.72
N THR A 338 -22.84 -7.42 -7.37
CA THR A 338 -21.72 -8.34 -7.64
C THR A 338 -21.93 -9.18 -8.90
N SER A 339 -22.97 -8.93 -9.70
CA SER A 339 -23.32 -9.76 -10.86
C SER A 339 -22.50 -9.45 -12.13
N TYR A 340 -21.86 -8.29 -12.20
CA TYR A 340 -21.13 -7.82 -13.39
C TYR A 340 -19.63 -8.14 -13.43
N GLY A 341 -19.13 -8.88 -12.48
CA GLY A 341 -17.72 -9.25 -12.37
C GLY A 341 -17.21 -9.16 -10.94
N THR A 342 -15.98 -9.59 -10.74
CA THR A 342 -15.31 -9.56 -9.45
C THR A 342 -14.12 -8.60 -9.50
N PHE A 343 -13.87 -7.91 -8.41
CA PHE A 343 -12.66 -7.11 -8.25
C PHE A 343 -11.62 -7.89 -7.46
N ASP A 344 -10.37 -7.68 -7.79
CA ASP A 344 -9.24 -8.28 -7.11
C ASP A 344 -9.24 -7.86 -5.63
N LYS A 345 -9.34 -8.81 -4.72
CA LYS A 345 -9.43 -8.58 -3.27
C LYS A 345 -8.20 -7.85 -2.68
N ASP A 346 -7.06 -7.89 -3.38
CA ASP A 346 -5.85 -7.19 -2.94
C ASP A 346 -5.95 -5.66 -3.17
N ILE A 347 -6.97 -5.19 -3.90
CA ILE A 347 -7.24 -3.75 -4.03
C ILE A 347 -7.64 -3.18 -2.67
N ILE A 348 -6.83 -2.27 -2.14
CA ILE A 348 -7.20 -1.44 -1.00
C ILE A 348 -8.26 -0.46 -1.50
N VAL A 349 -9.43 -0.49 -0.90
CA VAL A 349 -10.51 0.43 -1.26
C VAL A 349 -10.41 1.72 -0.45
N SER A 350 -10.05 2.79 -1.14
CA SER A 350 -10.10 4.15 -0.59
C SER A 350 -11.55 4.61 -0.57
N TYR A 351 -12.20 4.49 0.59
CA TYR A 351 -13.64 4.74 0.77
C TYR A 351 -13.87 6.23 0.99
N TRP A 352 -14.01 6.98 -0.13
CA TRP A 352 -14.13 8.42 -0.10
C TRP A 352 -15.58 8.90 0.05
N THR A 353 -16.55 8.11 -0.41
CA THR A 353 -17.96 8.48 -0.34
C THR A 353 -18.87 7.32 0.07
N GLY A 354 -19.88 7.62 0.86
CA GLY A 354 -21.01 6.73 1.15
C GLY A 354 -22.15 6.84 0.12
N GLY A 355 -21.92 7.59 -0.97
CA GLY A 355 -22.93 7.94 -1.94
C GLY A 355 -23.81 9.12 -1.52
N TRP A 356 -24.68 9.53 -2.43
CA TRP A 356 -25.68 10.58 -2.22
C TRP A 356 -26.95 10.23 -2.99
N ASN A 357 -27.97 11.07 -2.90
CA ASN A 357 -29.23 10.79 -3.59
C ASN A 357 -29.01 10.60 -5.10
N GLY A 358 -29.28 9.38 -5.58
CA GLY A 358 -29.06 8.98 -6.97
C GLY A 358 -27.65 8.54 -7.32
N TYR A 359 -26.76 8.45 -6.34
CA TYR A 359 -25.40 7.89 -6.50
C TYR A 359 -25.14 6.83 -5.44
N ASP A 360 -25.54 5.59 -5.77
CA ASP A 360 -25.46 4.47 -4.85
C ASP A 360 -24.11 3.76 -4.98
N VAL A 361 -23.45 3.52 -3.87
CA VAL A 361 -22.15 2.82 -3.82
C VAL A 361 -22.24 1.58 -2.95
N ALA A 362 -21.32 0.65 -3.12
CA ALA A 362 -21.18 -0.49 -2.23
C ALA A 362 -20.87 0.00 -0.81
N SER A 363 -21.52 -0.59 0.20
CA SER A 363 -21.21 -0.25 1.58
C SER A 363 -19.81 -0.76 1.97
N SER A 364 -19.15 -0.03 2.88
CA SER A 364 -17.86 -0.47 3.42
C SER A 364 -17.93 -1.86 4.06
N LYS A 365 -19.08 -2.21 4.65
CA LYS A 365 -19.35 -3.54 5.20
C LYS A 365 -19.30 -4.62 4.11
N LEU A 366 -20.03 -4.43 2.99
CA LEU A 366 -20.02 -5.38 1.88
C LEU A 366 -18.59 -5.54 1.31
N LEU A 367 -17.89 -4.43 1.07
CA LEU A 367 -16.52 -4.48 0.55
C LEU A 367 -15.57 -5.25 1.48
N SER A 368 -15.70 -5.06 2.79
CA SER A 368 -14.93 -5.81 3.79
C SER A 368 -15.31 -7.31 3.80
N GLU A 369 -16.61 -7.64 3.69
CA GLU A 369 -17.07 -9.03 3.60
C GLU A 369 -16.59 -9.73 2.32
N LEU A 370 -16.37 -8.98 1.24
CA LEU A 370 -15.76 -9.46 -0.01
C LEU A 370 -14.22 -9.58 0.06
N GLY A 371 -13.62 -9.22 1.19
CA GLY A 371 -12.19 -9.41 1.48
C GLY A 371 -11.30 -8.22 1.19
N HIS A 372 -11.87 -7.05 0.83
CA HIS A 372 -11.07 -5.84 0.61
C HIS A 372 -10.64 -5.19 1.93
N GLN A 373 -9.43 -4.67 1.95
CA GLN A 373 -9.01 -3.71 2.97
C GLN A 373 -9.63 -2.34 2.66
N ILE A 374 -10.07 -1.63 3.71
CA ILE A 374 -10.70 -0.32 3.57
C ILE A 374 -9.83 0.75 4.20
N LEU A 375 -9.47 1.76 3.43
CA LEU A 375 -8.94 3.02 3.94
C LEU A 375 -10.07 4.05 3.96
N ASN A 376 -10.44 4.55 5.13
CA ASN A 376 -11.48 5.58 5.23
C ASN A 376 -10.91 6.95 4.78
N THR A 377 -11.36 7.38 3.61
CA THR A 377 -11.03 8.68 3.00
C THR A 377 -12.29 9.52 2.78
N ASN A 378 -13.32 9.33 3.62
CA ASN A 378 -14.64 9.93 3.47
C ASN A 378 -14.57 11.43 3.26
N ASP A 379 -15.32 11.92 2.29
CA ASP A 379 -15.35 13.32 1.85
C ASP A 379 -15.82 14.32 2.93
N ALA A 380 -16.54 13.84 3.96
CA ALA A 380 -16.88 14.67 5.13
C ALA A 380 -15.66 15.08 5.97
N TRP A 381 -14.51 14.47 5.74
CA TRP A 381 -13.28 14.69 6.51
C TRP A 381 -12.18 15.39 5.74
N TYR A 382 -12.35 15.65 4.44
CA TYR A 382 -11.32 16.30 3.66
C TYR A 382 -11.75 17.65 3.10
N TYR A 383 -10.77 18.48 2.91
CA TYR A 383 -10.92 19.84 2.40
C TYR A 383 -10.60 19.86 0.91
N VAL A 384 -11.55 20.23 0.10
CA VAL A 384 -11.26 20.68 -1.26
C VAL A 384 -10.68 22.07 -1.14
N LEU A 385 -9.39 22.23 -1.30
CA LEU A 385 -8.78 23.55 -1.49
C LEU A 385 -9.31 24.09 -2.80
N GLY A 386 -10.08 25.16 -2.70
CA GLY A 386 -10.65 25.83 -3.86
C GLY A 386 -9.57 26.32 -4.84
N ARG A 387 -10.03 26.77 -5.99
CA ARG A 387 -9.20 27.24 -7.12
C ARG A 387 -8.41 28.51 -6.88
N ASP A 388 -8.41 29.11 -5.74
CA ASP A 388 -7.79 30.41 -5.46
C ASP A 388 -6.28 30.33 -5.25
#